data_bb35d992e04306a530d5751a0f6cee8c
#
_entry.id   bb35d992e04306a530d5751a0f6cee8c
#
_cell.length_a   1.000
_cell.length_b   1.000
_cell.length_c   1.000
_cell.angle_alpha   90.00
_cell.angle_beta   90.00
_cell.angle_gamma   90.00
#
_symmetry.space_group_name_H-M   'P 1'
#
loop_
_entity.id
_entity.type
_entity.pdbx_description
1 polymer ?
#
loop_
_entity_poly.entity_id
_entity_poly.type
_entity_poly.pdbx_seq_one_letter_code
_entity_poly.pdbx_strand_id
1 'polypeptide(L)'
;YENVKYNAQLIKPGLTFREFAEKAWRLPENCFDNHYPCQIHGVGMSDEWPFIPYPDKDYSNGDYSGIFEENMVICVESYIGEVDAYEGAKLEDQYLVKKNGLEKLSSLSLDLT
;
A
#
# COMPACT_ATOMS: atom_id res chain seq x y z
N TYR A 1 -9.51 -6.57 1.41
CA TYR A 1 -9.69 -6.55 -0.07
C TYR A 1 -9.91 -5.12 -0.58
N GLU A 2 -10.92 -4.41 -0.08
CA GLU A 2 -11.25 -3.06 -0.55
C GLU A 2 -10.10 -2.05 -0.37
N ASN A 3 -9.34 -2.17 0.72
CA ASN A 3 -8.16 -1.33 0.95
C ASN A 3 -7.11 -1.53 -0.16
N VAL A 4 -6.69 -2.77 -0.41
CA VAL A 4 -5.69 -3.07 -1.45
C VAL A 4 -6.18 -2.61 -2.83
N LYS A 5 -7.42 -2.93 -3.16
CA LYS A 5 -8.04 -2.54 -4.44
C LYS A 5 -8.09 -1.02 -4.63
N TYR A 6 -8.58 -0.31 -3.62
CA TYR A 6 -8.66 1.15 -3.66
C TYR A 6 -7.28 1.80 -3.80
N ASN A 7 -6.32 1.38 -2.98
CA ASN A 7 -4.98 1.93 -3.01
C ASN A 7 -4.27 1.64 -4.34
N ALA A 8 -4.42 0.43 -4.88
CA ALA A 8 -3.86 0.09 -6.18
C ALA A 8 -4.40 0.99 -7.31
N GLN A 9 -5.68 1.35 -7.27
CA GLN A 9 -6.30 2.22 -8.28
C GLN A 9 -5.80 3.66 -8.26
N LEU A 10 -5.22 4.13 -7.15
CA LEU A 10 -4.64 5.47 -7.06
C LEU A 10 -3.32 5.59 -7.81
N ILE A 11 -2.58 4.50 -7.95
CA ILE A 11 -1.17 4.52 -8.35
C ILE A 11 -1.04 4.57 -9.86
N LYS A 12 -0.30 5.57 -10.32
CA LYS A 12 0.14 5.73 -11.71
C LYS A 12 1.43 6.56 -11.71
N PRO A 13 2.22 6.50 -12.79
CA PRO A 13 3.41 7.34 -12.90
C PRO A 13 3.10 8.82 -12.67
N GLY A 14 3.95 9.47 -11.90
CA GLY A 14 3.83 10.88 -11.56
C GLY A 14 3.08 11.17 -10.26
N LEU A 15 2.32 10.21 -9.71
CA LEU A 15 1.74 10.37 -8.39
C LEU A 15 2.87 10.38 -7.35
N THR A 16 2.91 11.40 -6.50
CA THR A 16 3.89 11.46 -5.41
C THR A 16 3.51 10.49 -4.28
N PHE A 17 4.50 10.04 -3.53
CA PHE A 17 4.24 9.19 -2.36
C PHE A 17 3.39 9.92 -1.32
N ARG A 18 3.59 11.23 -1.21
CA ARG A 18 2.78 12.07 -0.32
C ARG A 18 1.31 12.13 -0.75
N GLU A 19 1.05 12.40 -2.02
CA GLU A 19 -0.31 12.40 -2.57
C GLU A 19 -0.99 11.04 -2.38
N PHE A 20 -0.24 9.95 -2.59
CA PHE A 20 -0.75 8.62 -2.29
C PHE A 20 -1.15 8.49 -0.82
N ALA A 21 -0.26 8.85 0.11
CA ALA A 21 -0.52 8.73 1.55
C ALA A 21 -1.71 9.59 2.00
N GLU A 22 -1.89 10.76 1.40
CA GLU A 22 -3.03 11.64 1.67
C GLU A 22 -4.36 11.07 1.17
N LYS A 23 -4.34 10.36 0.05
CA LYS A 23 -5.54 9.80 -0.62
C LYS A 23 -5.82 8.35 -0.27
N ALA A 24 -4.88 7.66 0.34
CA ALA A 24 -4.99 6.24 0.64
C ALA A 24 -6.23 5.91 1.48
N TRP A 25 -6.72 4.70 1.31
CA TRP A 25 -7.86 4.20 2.07
C TRP A 25 -7.59 4.27 3.57
N ARG A 26 -8.51 4.85 4.31
CA ARG A 26 -8.34 5.05 5.76
C ARG A 26 -8.76 3.80 6.52
N LEU A 27 -7.89 3.35 7.42
CA LEU A 27 -8.23 2.27 8.33
C LEU A 27 -9.38 2.68 9.27
N PRO A 28 -10.26 1.74 9.64
CA PRO A 28 -11.20 1.97 10.73
C PRO A 28 -10.49 2.42 12.00
N GLU A 29 -11.11 3.31 12.75
CA GLU A 29 -10.51 3.89 13.96
C GLU A 29 -10.08 2.84 14.97
N ASN A 30 -10.89 1.79 15.16
CA ASN A 30 -10.59 0.68 16.06
C ASN A 30 -9.47 -0.27 15.57
N CYS A 31 -8.99 -0.09 14.35
CA CYS A 31 -7.89 -0.86 13.78
C CYS A 31 -6.60 -0.05 13.66
N PHE A 32 -6.67 1.28 13.75
CA PHE A 32 -5.56 2.15 13.39
C PHE A 32 -4.30 1.90 14.25
N ASP A 33 -4.44 1.77 15.55
CA ASP A 33 -3.29 1.56 16.44
C ASP A 33 -2.61 0.20 16.23
N ASN A 34 -3.24 -0.69 15.48
CA ASN A 34 -2.73 -2.00 15.11
C ASN A 34 -2.33 -2.09 13.64
N HIS A 35 -2.07 -0.95 12.99
CA HIS A 35 -1.75 -0.90 11.56
C HIS A 35 -0.42 -1.60 11.24
N TYR A 36 -0.31 -2.07 9.99
CA TYR A 36 0.92 -2.65 9.47
C TYR A 36 1.98 -1.54 9.22
N PRO A 37 3.28 -1.86 9.30
CA PRO A 37 4.33 -0.84 9.14
C PRO A 37 4.31 -0.07 7.84
N CYS A 38 3.83 -0.66 6.75
CA CYS A 38 3.74 0.03 5.46
C CYS A 38 2.46 -0.30 4.69
N GLN A 39 2.11 0.58 3.76
CA GLN A 39 1.04 0.38 2.79
C GLN A 39 1.58 -0.08 1.44
N ILE A 40 2.78 0.38 1.11
CA ILE A 40 3.47 0.11 -0.15
C ILE A 40 4.93 -0.18 0.16
N HIS A 41 5.50 -1.18 -0.49
CA HIS A 41 6.95 -1.34 -0.58
C HIS A 41 7.38 -1.75 -1.98
N GLY A 42 8.61 -1.41 -2.34
CA GLY A 42 9.24 -1.87 -3.57
C GLY A 42 9.63 -3.34 -3.49
N VAL A 43 9.86 -3.94 -4.63
CA VAL A 43 10.29 -5.33 -4.75
C VAL A 43 11.50 -5.42 -5.66
N GLY A 44 12.53 -6.08 -5.16
CA GLY A 44 13.74 -6.43 -5.90
C GLY A 44 14.21 -7.81 -5.47
N MET A 45 15.41 -7.89 -4.91
CA MET A 45 15.91 -9.15 -4.31
C MET A 45 15.23 -9.43 -2.96
N SER A 46 14.68 -8.39 -2.34
CA SER A 46 13.88 -8.45 -1.12
C SER A 46 12.90 -7.28 -1.13
N ASP A 47 12.36 -6.91 0.00
CA ASP A 47 11.60 -5.68 0.15
C ASP A 47 12.52 -4.48 -0.06
N GLU A 48 12.17 -3.64 -1.02
CA GLU A 48 13.01 -2.56 -1.50
C GLU A 48 12.30 -1.21 -1.36
N TRP A 49 13.03 -0.13 -1.65
CA TRP A 49 12.44 1.20 -1.81
C TRP A 49 11.46 1.20 -3.02
N PRO A 50 10.33 1.92 -2.96
CA PRO A 50 9.88 2.77 -1.87
C PRO A 50 9.34 1.99 -0.66
N PHE A 51 9.31 2.63 0.50
CA PHE A 51 8.63 2.15 1.68
C PHE A 51 7.72 3.26 2.19
N ILE A 52 6.40 3.08 2.05
CA ILE A 52 5.41 4.11 2.36
C ILE A 52 4.58 3.64 3.56
N PRO A 53 4.89 4.14 4.77
CA PRO A 53 4.12 3.81 5.96
C PRO A 53 2.77 4.54 5.99
N TYR A 54 1.92 4.20 6.94
CA TYR A 54 0.81 5.08 7.32
C TYR A 54 1.39 6.35 7.91
N PRO A 55 1.01 7.54 7.40
CA PRO A 55 1.67 8.77 7.83
C PRO A 55 1.29 9.13 9.27
N ASP A 56 2.28 9.64 9.99
CA ASP A 56 2.03 10.38 11.21
C ASP A 56 1.47 11.77 10.88
N LYS A 57 1.17 12.56 11.91
CA LYS A 57 0.56 13.86 11.74
C LYS A 57 1.39 14.83 10.90
N ASP A 58 2.71 14.70 10.95
CA ASP A 58 3.66 15.62 10.30
C ASP A 58 4.34 15.01 9.07
N TYR A 59 4.00 13.77 8.71
CA TYR A 59 4.70 13.01 7.66
C TYR A 59 6.19 12.86 7.93
N SER A 60 6.58 12.82 9.19
CA SER A 60 8.00 12.68 9.60
C SER A 60 8.46 11.23 9.75
N ASN A 61 7.52 10.27 9.75
CA ASN A 61 7.79 8.86 10.00
C ASN A 61 8.22 8.06 8.75
N GLY A 62 8.40 8.73 7.61
CA GLY A 62 8.81 8.07 6.38
C GLY A 62 9.30 9.04 5.31
N ASP A 63 9.79 8.50 4.21
CA ASP A 63 10.14 9.28 3.03
C ASP A 63 8.96 9.36 2.06
N TYR A 64 8.31 10.50 2.05
CA TYR A 64 7.16 10.79 1.18
C TYR A 64 7.54 11.66 -0.01
N SER A 65 8.84 11.89 -0.26
CA SER A 65 9.32 12.84 -1.27
C SER A 65 9.38 12.27 -2.68
N GLY A 66 9.34 10.95 -2.84
CA GLY A 66 9.45 10.30 -4.14
C GLY A 66 8.17 10.33 -4.96
N ILE A 67 8.27 9.84 -6.19
CA ILE A 67 7.15 9.65 -7.11
C ILE A 67 7.12 8.20 -7.60
N PHE A 68 5.92 7.71 -7.93
CA PHE A 68 5.80 6.44 -8.66
C PHE A 68 6.25 6.64 -10.11
N GLU A 69 7.10 5.74 -10.58
CA GLU A 69 7.64 5.77 -11.94
C GLU A 69 7.32 4.48 -12.68
N GLU A 70 7.15 4.59 -13.98
CA GLU A 70 6.96 3.43 -14.86
C GLU A 70 8.10 2.41 -14.67
N ASN A 71 7.76 1.14 -14.70
CA ASN A 71 8.63 -0.03 -14.47
C ASN A 71 9.04 -0.31 -13.02
N MET A 72 8.57 0.46 -12.05
CA MET A 72 8.68 0.02 -10.65
C MET A 72 7.87 -1.25 -10.42
N VAL A 73 8.40 -2.17 -9.63
CA VAL A 73 7.66 -3.30 -9.08
C VAL A 73 7.40 -3.01 -7.61
N ILE A 74 6.13 -3.04 -7.23
CA ILE A 74 5.68 -2.71 -5.87
C ILE A 74 4.69 -3.72 -5.34
N CYS A 75 4.64 -3.86 -4.02
CA CYS A 75 3.55 -4.51 -3.33
C CYS A 75 2.60 -3.46 -2.76
N VAL A 76 1.31 -3.72 -2.90
CA VAL A 76 0.24 -2.99 -2.21
C VAL A 76 -0.34 -3.92 -1.17
N GLU A 77 -0.30 -3.52 0.09
CA GLU A 77 -0.67 -4.40 1.18
C GLU A 77 -1.57 -3.74 2.20
N SER A 78 -2.33 -4.57 2.90
CA SER A 78 -3.24 -4.16 3.94
C SER A 78 -3.29 -5.20 5.05
N TYR A 79 -3.30 -4.74 6.27
CA TYR A 79 -3.61 -5.54 7.45
C TYR A 79 -4.77 -4.89 8.18
N ILE A 80 -5.80 -5.68 8.46
CA ILE A 80 -6.96 -5.27 9.26
C ILE A 80 -7.08 -6.18 10.46
N GLY A 81 -6.97 -5.59 11.64
CA GLY A 81 -7.13 -6.27 12.91
C GLY A 81 -7.49 -5.25 13.97
N GLU A 82 -8.56 -5.50 14.70
CA GLU A 82 -8.98 -4.61 15.80
C GLU A 82 -7.96 -4.67 16.95
N VAL A 83 -7.75 -3.54 17.59
CA VAL A 83 -6.97 -3.48 18.82
C VAL A 83 -7.65 -4.39 19.88
N ASP A 84 -6.84 -5.18 20.57
CA ASP A 84 -7.30 -6.17 21.57
C ASP A 84 -8.07 -7.38 21.01
N ALA A 85 -8.17 -7.52 19.68
CA ALA A 85 -8.70 -8.73 19.07
C ALA A 85 -7.63 -9.81 18.91
N TYR A 86 -8.07 -11.06 18.76
CA TYR A 86 -7.17 -12.21 18.55
C TYR A 86 -6.91 -12.50 17.07
N GLU A 87 -7.65 -11.87 16.19
CA GLU A 87 -7.62 -12.17 14.76
C GLU A 87 -7.38 -10.90 13.92
N GLY A 88 -6.73 -11.10 12.80
CA GLY A 88 -6.54 -10.09 11.78
C GLY A 88 -6.36 -10.75 10.42
N ALA A 89 -6.53 -9.97 9.39
CA ALA A 89 -6.32 -10.42 8.02
C ALA A 89 -5.32 -9.53 7.30
N LYS A 90 -4.35 -10.15 6.64
CA LYS A 90 -3.40 -9.47 5.76
C LYS A 90 -3.62 -9.91 4.33
N LEU A 91 -3.73 -8.95 3.43
CA LEU A 91 -3.73 -9.18 1.98
C LEU A 91 -2.64 -8.34 1.36
N GLU A 92 -2.00 -8.92 0.34
CA GLU A 92 -0.90 -8.29 -0.37
C GLU A 92 -0.89 -8.77 -1.81
N ASP A 93 -0.63 -7.88 -2.74
CA ASP A 93 -0.42 -8.25 -4.12
C ASP A 93 0.68 -7.43 -4.75
N GLN A 94 1.30 -8.00 -5.78
CA GLN A 94 2.45 -7.46 -6.46
C GLN A 94 2.06 -6.89 -7.81
N TYR A 95 2.56 -5.71 -8.12
CA TYR A 95 2.21 -4.96 -9.32
C TYR A 95 3.43 -4.40 -10.02
N LEU A 96 3.34 -4.32 -11.34
CA LEU A 96 4.23 -3.53 -12.18
C LEU A 96 3.57 -2.19 -12.49
N VAL A 97 4.27 -1.09 -12.23
CA VAL A 97 3.80 0.25 -12.61
C VAL A 97 3.93 0.42 -14.10
N LYS A 98 2.81 0.62 -14.78
CA LYS A 98 2.70 0.84 -16.21
C LYS A 98 2.34 2.29 -16.49
N LYS A 99 2.38 2.68 -17.75
CA LYS A 99 2.13 4.05 -18.22
C LYS A 99 0.84 4.68 -17.68
N ASN A 100 -0.24 3.90 -17.53
CA ASN A 100 -1.56 4.40 -17.15
C ASN A 100 -2.11 3.80 -15.84
N GLY A 101 -1.29 3.09 -15.09
CA GLY A 101 -1.74 2.45 -13.85
C GLY A 101 -0.91 1.22 -13.51
N LEU A 102 -1.50 0.27 -12.80
CA LEU A 102 -0.82 -0.93 -12.35
C LEU A 102 -1.24 -2.17 -13.14
N GLU A 103 -0.28 -3.02 -13.43
CA GLU A 103 -0.50 -4.38 -13.92
C GLU A 103 -0.24 -5.37 -12.79
N LYS A 104 -1.25 -6.15 -12.44
CA LYS A 104 -1.12 -7.19 -11.43
C LYS A 104 -0.24 -8.32 -11.93
N LEU A 105 0.76 -8.72 -11.15
CA LEU A 105 1.70 -9.78 -11.52
C LEU A 105 1.25 -11.18 -11.05
N SER A 106 0.41 -11.24 -10.02
CA SER A 106 -0.14 -12.50 -9.53
C SER A 106 -1.43 -12.86 -10.27
N SER A 107 -1.65 -14.13 -10.54
CA SER A 107 -2.92 -14.64 -11.06
C SER A 107 -3.93 -14.99 -9.97
N LEU A 108 -3.50 -15.02 -8.71
CA LEU A 108 -4.38 -15.33 -7.59
C LEU A 108 -5.35 -14.18 -7.31
N SER A 109 -6.63 -14.48 -7.20
CA SER A 109 -7.61 -13.48 -6.77
C SER A 109 -7.48 -13.20 -5.27
N LEU A 110 -7.50 -11.92 -4.91
CA LEU A 110 -7.65 -11.51 -3.50
C LEU A 110 -9.12 -11.49 -3.06
N ASP A 111 -10.04 -11.56 -3.98
CA ASP A 111 -11.47 -11.63 -3.69
C ASP A 111 -11.82 -13.07 -3.30
N LEU A 112 -12.21 -13.26 -2.06
CA LEU A 112 -12.55 -14.57 -1.49
C LEU A 112 -14.05 -14.92 -1.61
N THR A 113 -14.81 -14.05 -2.25
CA THR A 113 -16.26 -14.28 -2.48
C THR A 113 -16.57 -14.95 -3.86
#